data_02b3086549f5f1d1fc8320be23b88f33
#
_entry.id   02b3086549f5f1d1fc8320be23b88f33
#
_cell.length_a   1.000
_cell.length_b   1.000
_cell.length_c   1.000
_cell.angle_alpha   90.00
_cell.angle_beta   90.00
_cell.angle_gamma   90.00
#
_symmetry.space_group_name_H-M   'P 1'
#
loop_
_entity.id
_entity.type
_entity.pdbx_description
1 polymer ?
#
loop_
_entity_poly.entity_id
_entity_poly.type
_entity_poly.pdbx_seq_one_letter_code
_entity_poly.pdbx_strand_id
1 'polypeptide(L)'
;MRSGRSLWCTLLVLVWAAASLPAGAQPSAPQSVADPKGRFTIDFPADWRILTPQTGMVAVMGIAPPQGNPHRASVNVIVEDLPRDMSSQAYAEISEQMLKTIFQDYTVVQQGPIAIAGQAAYYRYYTWRTNTGQVFYQVQVYLTAGRRGFVITGSTLNEPESTRRDVPIIVQIIGTFRPTTNTL
;
A
#
# COMPACT_ATOMS: atom_id res chain seq x y z
N MET A 1 18.34 -19.67 -87.84
CA MET A 1 19.08 -20.13 -86.68
C MET A 1 19.28 -18.99 -85.68
N ARG A 2 18.56 -18.97 -84.56
CA ARG A 2 18.93 -18.32 -83.28
C ARG A 2 17.73 -18.47 -82.33
N SER A 3 17.97 -19.30 -81.34
CA SER A 3 17.05 -19.60 -80.28
C SER A 3 16.90 -18.47 -79.26
N GLY A 4 15.70 -18.00 -78.99
CA GLY A 4 15.39 -17.05 -77.94
C GLY A 4 14.84 -17.77 -76.74
N ARG A 5 15.60 -17.80 -75.62
CA ARG A 5 15.16 -18.36 -74.29
C ARG A 5 14.36 -17.29 -73.57
N SER A 6 13.08 -17.54 -73.35
CA SER A 6 12.24 -16.75 -72.47
C SER A 6 12.54 -17.08 -71.02
N LEU A 7 13.05 -16.12 -70.23
CA LEU A 7 13.16 -16.16 -68.79
C LEU A 7 11.79 -15.78 -68.14
N TRP A 8 11.16 -16.74 -67.51
CA TRP A 8 10.02 -16.47 -66.66
C TRP A 8 10.52 -16.10 -65.26
N CYS A 9 10.43 -14.83 -64.84
CA CYS A 9 10.62 -14.38 -63.48
C CYS A 9 9.38 -14.69 -62.66
N THR A 10 9.49 -15.73 -61.80
CA THR A 10 8.44 -16.01 -60.82
C THR A 10 8.63 -15.10 -59.63
N LEU A 11 7.71 -14.13 -59.45
CA LEU A 11 7.64 -13.26 -58.29
C LEU A 11 7.06 -14.04 -57.12
N LEU A 12 7.90 -14.41 -56.12
CA LEU A 12 7.47 -14.98 -54.84
C LEU A 12 7.00 -13.84 -53.95
N VAL A 13 5.67 -13.69 -53.78
CA VAL A 13 5.06 -12.79 -52.80
C VAL A 13 5.09 -13.47 -51.42
N LEU A 14 6.03 -13.07 -50.57
CA LEU A 14 6.05 -13.47 -49.17
C LEU A 14 4.98 -12.71 -48.39
N VAL A 15 3.84 -13.36 -48.11
CA VAL A 15 2.81 -12.87 -47.21
C VAL A 15 3.33 -13.03 -45.76
N TRP A 16 3.71 -11.93 -45.14
CA TRP A 16 3.96 -11.87 -43.70
C TRP A 16 2.64 -11.93 -42.95
N ALA A 17 2.30 -13.04 -42.37
CA ALA A 17 1.25 -13.16 -41.37
C ALA A 17 1.73 -12.49 -40.07
N ALA A 18 1.28 -11.26 -39.80
CA ALA A 18 1.46 -10.64 -38.51
C ALA A 18 0.64 -11.40 -37.47
N ALA A 19 1.30 -12.29 -36.70
CA ALA A 19 0.70 -12.90 -35.53
C ALA A 19 0.42 -11.80 -34.50
N SER A 20 -0.84 -11.44 -34.31
CA SER A 20 -1.29 -10.57 -33.22
C SER A 20 -1.02 -11.29 -31.91
N LEU A 21 0.00 -10.86 -31.16
CA LEU A 21 0.20 -11.28 -29.78
C LEU A 21 -1.04 -10.85 -28.98
N PRO A 22 -1.57 -11.74 -28.09
CA PRO A 22 -2.66 -11.33 -27.21
C PRO A 22 -2.17 -10.16 -26.38
N ALA A 23 -2.92 -9.05 -26.40
CA ALA A 23 -2.67 -7.90 -25.53
C ALA A 23 -2.71 -8.41 -24.09
N GLY A 24 -1.54 -8.52 -23.47
CA GLY A 24 -1.45 -8.82 -22.03
C GLY A 24 -2.27 -7.76 -21.30
N ALA A 25 -3.13 -8.19 -20.37
CA ALA A 25 -3.91 -7.28 -19.56
C ALA A 25 -2.95 -6.27 -18.91
N GLN A 26 -3.03 -5.00 -19.30
CA GLN A 26 -2.26 -3.95 -18.66
C GLN A 26 -2.67 -3.89 -17.19
N PRO A 27 -1.69 -3.82 -16.26
CA PRO A 27 -2.02 -3.61 -14.85
C PRO A 27 -2.91 -2.36 -14.74
N SER A 28 -4.06 -2.50 -14.11
CA SER A 28 -4.95 -1.36 -13.86
C SER A 28 -4.21 -0.29 -13.07
N ALA A 29 -4.34 0.98 -13.45
CA ALA A 29 -3.70 2.08 -12.76
C ALA A 29 -4.13 2.12 -11.28
N PRO A 30 -3.24 2.46 -10.34
CA PRO A 30 -3.60 2.65 -8.94
C PRO A 30 -4.72 3.69 -8.80
N GLN A 31 -5.56 3.51 -7.79
CA GLN A 31 -6.58 4.48 -7.43
C GLN A 31 -6.04 5.45 -6.37
N SER A 32 -5.98 6.74 -6.70
CA SER A 32 -5.58 7.79 -5.76
C SER A 32 -6.78 8.22 -4.91
N VAL A 33 -6.62 8.20 -3.61
CA VAL A 33 -7.67 8.49 -2.63
C VAL A 33 -7.26 9.73 -1.84
N ALA A 34 -8.09 10.77 -1.90
CA ALA A 34 -7.95 11.95 -1.03
C ALA A 34 -8.80 11.76 0.23
N ASP A 35 -8.26 12.17 1.38
CA ASP A 35 -9.03 12.29 2.60
C ASP A 35 -10.22 13.26 2.40
N PRO A 36 -11.44 12.93 2.85
CA PRO A 36 -12.61 13.81 2.69
C PRO A 36 -12.43 15.21 3.29
N LYS A 37 -11.53 15.37 4.27
CA LYS A 37 -11.17 16.67 4.88
C LYS A 37 -9.92 17.31 4.24
N GLY A 38 -9.40 16.73 3.16
CA GLY A 38 -8.26 17.28 2.41
C GLY A 38 -6.92 17.27 3.16
N ARG A 39 -6.73 16.39 4.17
CA ARG A 39 -5.53 16.37 5.02
C ARG A 39 -4.38 15.57 4.44
N PHE A 40 -4.66 14.63 3.51
CA PHE A 40 -3.67 13.77 2.86
C PHE A 40 -4.22 13.14 1.57
N THR A 41 -3.32 12.54 0.79
CA THR A 41 -3.62 11.59 -0.28
C THR A 41 -2.85 10.31 -0.07
N ILE A 42 -3.38 9.18 -0.60
CA ILE A 42 -2.74 7.87 -0.57
C ILE A 42 -3.24 7.05 -1.76
N ASP A 43 -2.36 6.24 -2.39
CA ASP A 43 -2.71 5.42 -3.54
C ASP A 43 -2.85 3.96 -3.12
N PHE A 44 -3.87 3.30 -3.67
CA PHE A 44 -4.13 1.87 -3.48
C PHE A 44 -4.11 1.13 -4.83
N PRO A 45 -3.81 -0.18 -4.88
CA PRO A 45 -4.03 -0.98 -6.07
C PRO A 45 -5.49 -0.86 -6.55
N ALA A 46 -5.70 -0.93 -7.86
CA ALA A 46 -7.01 -0.71 -8.48
C ALA A 46 -8.10 -1.70 -8.02
N ASP A 47 -7.69 -2.90 -7.61
CA ASP A 47 -8.56 -3.99 -7.15
C ASP A 47 -8.86 -3.95 -5.64
N TRP A 48 -8.28 -3.00 -4.89
CA TRP A 48 -8.57 -2.83 -3.47
C TRP A 48 -9.90 -2.10 -3.26
N ARG A 49 -10.70 -2.58 -2.31
CA ARG A 49 -11.92 -1.91 -1.89
C ARG A 49 -11.59 -0.78 -0.93
N ILE A 50 -12.01 0.45 -1.27
CA ILE A 50 -11.79 1.63 -0.41
C ILE A 50 -13.04 1.93 0.41
N LEU A 51 -12.82 2.24 1.68
CA LEU A 51 -13.82 2.69 2.63
C LEU A 51 -13.37 4.04 3.21
N THR A 52 -14.32 4.97 3.32
CA THR A 52 -14.13 6.29 3.96
C THR A 52 -15.17 6.43 5.08
N PRO A 53 -14.90 5.87 6.28
CA PRO A 53 -15.86 5.90 7.38
C PRO A 53 -16.22 7.35 7.76
N GLN A 54 -17.49 7.64 7.94
CA GLN A 54 -17.97 8.98 8.32
C GLN A 54 -17.82 9.24 9.83
N THR A 55 -17.60 8.19 10.61
CA THR A 55 -17.47 8.24 12.07
C THR A 55 -16.26 7.44 12.52
N GLY A 56 -15.73 7.76 13.69
CA GLY A 56 -14.55 7.13 14.26
C GLY A 56 -13.24 7.79 13.84
N MET A 57 -12.12 7.18 14.20
CA MET A 57 -10.77 7.74 14.02
C MET A 57 -10.17 7.42 12.64
N VAL A 58 -10.67 6.40 11.96
CA VAL A 58 -10.16 5.98 10.65
C VAL A 58 -10.69 6.91 9.57
N ALA A 59 -9.80 7.60 8.88
CA ALA A 59 -10.16 8.50 7.79
C ALA A 59 -10.36 7.76 6.46
N VAL A 60 -9.49 6.78 6.16
CA VAL A 60 -9.52 5.95 4.96
C VAL A 60 -9.07 4.55 5.31
N MET A 61 -9.67 3.53 4.69
CA MET A 61 -9.25 2.13 4.77
C MET A 61 -9.34 1.48 3.39
N GLY A 62 -8.24 0.88 2.94
CA GLY A 62 -8.20 -0.02 1.80
C GLY A 62 -8.17 -1.48 2.26
N ILE A 63 -8.89 -2.35 1.57
CA ILE A 63 -8.97 -3.78 1.84
C ILE A 63 -8.66 -4.55 0.56
N ALA A 64 -7.70 -5.46 0.63
CA ALA A 64 -7.31 -6.32 -0.48
C ALA A 64 -8.46 -7.20 -0.99
N PRO A 65 -8.45 -7.64 -2.25
CA PRO A 65 -9.41 -8.63 -2.77
C PRO A 65 -9.32 -9.96 -1.98
N PRO A 66 -10.38 -10.80 -2.00
CA PRO A 66 -10.32 -12.13 -1.42
C PRO A 66 -9.21 -12.99 -2.05
N GLN A 67 -8.46 -13.72 -1.23
CA GLN A 67 -7.32 -14.55 -1.68
C GLN A 67 -7.38 -15.97 -1.13
N GLY A 68 -8.58 -16.53 -1.02
CA GLY A 68 -8.79 -17.88 -0.48
C GLY A 68 -8.68 -17.99 1.04
N ASN A 69 -8.23 -16.96 1.72
CA ASN A 69 -8.16 -16.83 3.17
C ASN A 69 -9.31 -15.93 3.66
N PRO A 70 -10.02 -16.25 4.75
CA PRO A 70 -11.05 -15.38 5.31
C PRO A 70 -10.51 -14.01 5.76
N HIS A 71 -9.22 -13.94 6.14
CA HIS A 71 -8.58 -12.68 6.46
C HIS A 71 -7.99 -12.01 5.21
N ARG A 72 -8.23 -10.72 5.07
CA ARG A 72 -7.78 -9.90 3.94
C ARG A 72 -6.80 -8.84 4.45
N ALA A 73 -5.70 -8.66 3.73
CA ALA A 73 -4.78 -7.56 4.03
C ALA A 73 -5.51 -6.23 3.94
N SER A 74 -5.11 -5.28 4.78
CA SER A 74 -5.69 -3.95 4.81
C SER A 74 -4.65 -2.89 5.12
N VAL A 75 -4.92 -1.65 4.67
CA VAL A 75 -4.19 -0.46 5.08
C VAL A 75 -5.20 0.60 5.49
N ASN A 76 -5.01 1.20 6.66
CA ASN A 76 -5.84 2.30 7.12
C ASN A 76 -5.00 3.52 7.50
N VAL A 77 -5.63 4.68 7.50
CA VAL A 77 -5.05 5.94 7.94
C VAL A 77 -5.92 6.51 9.05
N ILE A 78 -5.29 6.78 10.19
CA ILE A 78 -5.85 7.54 11.31
C ILE A 78 -5.24 8.93 11.28
N VAL A 79 -6.03 9.95 11.57
CA VAL A 79 -5.57 11.35 11.70
C VAL A 79 -6.04 11.88 13.05
N GLU A 80 -5.08 12.37 13.84
CA GLU A 80 -5.31 12.89 15.19
C GLU A 80 -4.79 14.32 15.32
N ASP A 81 -5.46 15.11 16.14
CA ASP A 81 -4.94 16.40 16.59
C ASP A 81 -4.09 16.17 17.84
N LEU A 82 -2.82 16.51 17.74
CA LEU A 82 -1.85 16.33 18.83
C LEU A 82 -1.96 17.48 19.83
N PRO A 83 -1.80 17.23 21.14
CA PRO A 83 -1.89 18.26 22.17
C PRO A 83 -0.77 19.31 22.07
N ARG A 84 0.34 18.95 21.45
CA ARG A 84 1.51 19.80 21.16
C ARG A 84 2.25 19.30 19.94
N ASP A 85 3.13 20.12 19.40
CA ASP A 85 4.09 19.68 18.38
C ASP A 85 5.04 18.65 18.98
N MET A 86 5.29 17.59 18.24
CA MET A 86 6.23 16.53 18.62
C MET A 86 6.81 15.86 17.39
N SER A 87 7.95 15.19 17.55
CA SER A 87 8.54 14.39 16.49
C SER A 87 7.70 13.12 16.21
N SER A 88 7.79 12.59 15.00
CA SER A 88 7.14 11.31 14.62
C SER A 88 7.60 10.15 15.51
N GLN A 89 8.85 10.16 15.97
CA GLN A 89 9.36 9.17 16.92
C GLN A 89 8.67 9.31 18.29
N ALA A 90 8.59 10.52 18.85
CA ALA A 90 7.91 10.73 20.13
C ALA A 90 6.43 10.34 20.07
N TYR A 91 5.77 10.62 18.93
CA TYR A 91 4.38 10.19 18.69
C TYR A 91 4.27 8.66 18.66
N ALA A 92 5.19 7.98 17.98
CA ALA A 92 5.25 6.51 17.94
C ALA A 92 5.48 5.89 19.33
N GLU A 93 6.35 6.49 20.16
CA GLU A 93 6.62 6.01 21.52
C GLU A 93 5.40 6.15 22.43
N ILE A 94 4.69 7.28 22.38
CA ILE A 94 3.44 7.47 23.13
C ILE A 94 2.39 6.45 22.68
N SER A 95 2.22 6.26 21.36
CA SER A 95 1.28 5.29 20.81
C SER A 95 1.60 3.86 21.22
N GLU A 96 2.87 3.49 21.34
CA GLU A 96 3.29 2.16 21.78
C GLU A 96 2.78 1.79 23.18
N GLN A 97 2.76 2.76 24.09
CA GLN A 97 2.23 2.51 25.44
C GLN A 97 0.78 2.05 25.40
N MET A 98 -0.02 2.69 24.53
CA MET A 98 -1.41 2.28 24.33
C MET A 98 -1.50 0.89 23.67
N LEU A 99 -0.72 0.63 22.61
CA LEU A 99 -0.73 -0.65 21.91
C LEU A 99 -0.44 -1.82 22.86
N LYS A 100 0.52 -1.66 23.78
CA LYS A 100 0.85 -2.67 24.81
C LYS A 100 -0.30 -2.96 25.78
N THR A 101 -1.24 -2.03 25.96
CA THR A 101 -2.39 -2.25 26.86
C THR A 101 -3.55 -2.91 26.17
N ILE A 102 -3.70 -2.73 24.83
CA ILE A 102 -4.87 -3.23 24.07
C ILE A 102 -4.58 -4.51 23.30
N PHE A 103 -3.32 -4.79 22.96
CA PHE A 103 -2.95 -5.96 22.15
C PHE A 103 -2.29 -7.05 23.00
N GLN A 104 -2.89 -8.24 22.95
CA GLN A 104 -2.30 -9.43 23.58
C GLN A 104 -1.04 -9.87 22.81
N ASP A 105 0.00 -10.29 23.53
CA ASP A 105 1.29 -10.76 22.99
C ASP A 105 1.94 -9.74 22.02
N TYR A 106 1.75 -8.45 22.29
CA TYR A 106 2.37 -7.39 21.50
C TYR A 106 3.89 -7.51 21.50
N THR A 107 4.49 -7.68 20.33
CA THR A 107 5.94 -7.85 20.17
C THR A 107 6.45 -7.03 19.00
N VAL A 108 7.38 -6.11 19.27
CA VAL A 108 8.06 -5.32 18.22
C VAL A 108 9.07 -6.22 17.50
N VAL A 109 8.96 -6.26 16.17
CA VAL A 109 9.87 -6.98 15.27
C VAL A 109 11.00 -6.06 14.80
N GLN A 110 10.64 -4.85 14.38
CA GLN A 110 11.59 -3.85 13.88
C GLN A 110 10.98 -2.46 13.98
N GLN A 111 11.81 -1.45 14.25
CA GLN A 111 11.39 -0.05 14.25
C GLN A 111 12.56 0.89 13.99
N GLY A 112 12.27 2.10 13.53
CA GLY A 112 13.30 3.10 13.28
C GLY A 112 12.78 4.33 12.51
N PRO A 113 13.68 5.30 12.30
CA PRO A 113 13.37 6.47 11.48
C PRO A 113 13.28 6.09 10.00
N ILE A 114 12.39 6.79 9.27
CA ILE A 114 12.22 6.69 7.82
C ILE A 114 11.81 8.06 7.28
N ALA A 115 11.83 8.26 5.96
CA ALA A 115 11.25 9.42 5.30
C ALA A 115 10.06 9.00 4.44
N ILE A 116 8.93 9.70 4.57
CA ILE A 116 7.75 9.56 3.71
C ILE A 116 7.46 10.92 3.08
N ALA A 117 7.41 10.98 1.76
CA ALA A 117 7.23 12.22 1.01
C ALA A 117 8.24 13.34 1.38
N GLY A 118 9.47 12.96 1.72
CA GLY A 118 10.51 13.89 2.17
C GLY A 118 10.36 14.39 3.62
N GLN A 119 9.35 13.93 4.35
CA GLN A 119 9.13 14.29 5.76
C GLN A 119 9.65 13.19 6.69
N ALA A 120 10.20 13.58 7.84
CA ALA A 120 10.65 12.64 8.86
C ALA A 120 9.45 11.88 9.43
N ALA A 121 9.54 10.56 9.39
CA ALA A 121 8.54 9.63 9.90
C ALA A 121 9.22 8.56 10.76
N TYR A 122 8.45 7.75 11.44
CA TYR A 122 8.94 6.64 12.23
C TYR A 122 8.13 5.39 11.91
N TYR A 123 8.79 4.27 11.61
CA TYR A 123 8.10 3.01 11.35
C TYR A 123 8.24 2.03 12.50
N ARG A 124 7.25 1.14 12.62
CA ARG A 124 7.27 0.00 13.53
C ARG A 124 6.59 -1.19 12.90
N TYR A 125 7.27 -2.32 12.88
CA TYR A 125 6.72 -3.63 12.55
C TYR A 125 6.54 -4.39 13.85
N TYR A 126 5.35 -4.95 14.04
CA TYR A 126 5.04 -5.69 15.27
C TYR A 126 4.02 -6.79 15.00
N THR A 127 3.96 -7.74 15.91
CA THR A 127 2.94 -8.79 15.95
C THR A 127 2.09 -8.64 17.19
N TRP A 128 0.87 -9.15 17.11
CA TRP A 128 -0.04 -9.25 18.24
C TRP A 128 -1.04 -10.37 18.00
N ARG A 129 -1.69 -10.88 19.05
CA ARG A 129 -2.62 -11.99 19.03
C ARG A 129 -4.04 -11.54 19.32
N THR A 130 -5.02 -12.07 18.55
CA THR A 130 -6.44 -11.92 18.84
C THR A 130 -6.91 -12.86 19.93
N ASN A 131 -8.09 -12.59 20.49
CA ASN A 131 -8.75 -13.50 21.47
C ASN A 131 -9.07 -14.89 20.88
N THR A 132 -9.13 -15.02 19.55
CA THR A 132 -9.33 -16.28 18.83
C THR A 132 -8.01 -17.01 18.52
N GLY A 133 -6.87 -16.47 18.97
CA GLY A 133 -5.55 -17.07 18.79
C GLY A 133 -4.84 -16.74 17.47
N GLN A 134 -5.48 -15.98 16.56
CA GLN A 134 -4.83 -15.54 15.33
C GLN A 134 -3.75 -14.52 15.64
N VAL A 135 -2.59 -14.65 14.98
CA VAL A 135 -1.49 -13.69 15.10
C VAL A 135 -1.44 -12.81 13.86
N PHE A 136 -1.47 -11.51 14.08
CA PHE A 136 -1.33 -10.49 13.04
C PHE A 136 0.09 -9.95 12.96
N TYR A 137 0.51 -9.61 11.75
CA TYR A 137 1.69 -8.83 11.46
C TYR A 137 1.27 -7.44 11.00
N GLN A 138 1.80 -6.41 11.64
CA GLN A 138 1.45 -5.03 11.32
C GLN A 138 2.69 -4.22 10.91
N VAL A 139 2.49 -3.43 9.87
CA VAL A 139 3.42 -2.40 9.40
C VAL A 139 2.79 -1.06 9.74
N GLN A 140 3.37 -0.31 10.65
CA GLN A 140 2.82 0.96 11.08
C GLN A 140 3.83 2.07 10.87
N VAL A 141 3.37 3.20 10.32
CA VAL A 141 4.17 4.41 10.13
C VAL A 141 3.47 5.58 10.81
N TYR A 142 4.25 6.31 11.57
CA TYR A 142 3.88 7.53 12.26
C TYR A 142 4.51 8.73 11.58
N LEU A 143 3.71 9.74 11.30
CA LEU A 143 4.15 11.00 10.71
C LEU A 143 3.44 12.15 11.42
N THR A 144 4.18 13.24 11.67
CA THR A 144 3.62 14.47 12.26
C THR A 144 3.83 15.66 11.34
N ALA A 145 2.82 16.53 11.23
CA ALA A 145 2.87 17.80 10.50
C ALA A 145 2.27 18.88 11.40
N GLY A 146 3.12 19.64 12.09
CA GLY A 146 2.71 20.52 13.18
C GLY A 146 1.98 19.71 14.26
N ARG A 147 0.82 20.20 14.68
CA ARG A 147 -0.04 19.51 15.67
C ARG A 147 -0.95 18.43 15.07
N ARG A 148 -0.65 17.93 13.90
CA ARG A 148 -1.41 16.82 13.28
C ARG A 148 -0.56 15.57 13.22
N GLY A 149 -1.07 14.49 13.80
CA GLY A 149 -0.50 13.15 13.73
C GLY A 149 -1.22 12.30 12.69
N PHE A 150 -0.45 11.49 11.96
CA PHE A 150 -0.94 10.48 11.03
C PHE A 150 -0.39 9.13 11.45
N VAL A 151 -1.26 8.13 11.57
CA VAL A 151 -0.89 6.74 11.76
C VAL A 151 -1.39 5.96 10.56
N ILE A 152 -0.46 5.44 9.76
CA ILE A 152 -0.76 4.59 8.61
C ILE A 152 -0.44 3.16 9.01
N THR A 153 -1.45 2.29 9.04
CA THR A 153 -1.31 0.91 9.52
C THR A 153 -1.69 -0.07 8.43
N GLY A 154 -0.74 -0.89 8.03
CA GLY A 154 -0.97 -2.08 7.22
C GLY A 154 -1.09 -3.32 8.10
N SER A 155 -2.00 -4.24 7.78
CA SER A 155 -2.29 -5.45 8.56
C SER A 155 -2.41 -6.66 7.66
N THR A 156 -1.78 -7.77 8.05
CA THR A 156 -1.93 -9.10 7.44
C THR A 156 -1.78 -10.19 8.51
N LEU A 157 -2.07 -11.45 8.19
CA LEU A 157 -1.76 -12.56 9.10
C LEU A 157 -0.24 -12.77 9.23
N ASN A 158 0.20 -13.13 10.42
CA ASN A 158 1.60 -13.49 10.67
C ASN A 158 1.89 -14.95 10.23
N GLU A 159 1.69 -15.21 8.95
CA GLU A 159 1.96 -16.47 8.28
C GLU A 159 2.98 -16.23 7.15
N PRO A 160 3.94 -17.15 6.90
CA PRO A 160 5.00 -16.93 5.90
C PRO A 160 4.48 -16.60 4.51
N GLU A 161 3.37 -17.19 4.08
CA GLU A 161 2.76 -16.92 2.77
C GLU A 161 2.09 -15.55 2.75
N SER A 162 1.28 -15.23 3.77
CA SER A 162 0.57 -13.96 3.89
C SER A 162 1.56 -12.79 4.00
N THR A 163 2.56 -12.88 4.86
CA THR A 163 3.57 -11.82 5.04
C THR A 163 4.40 -11.60 3.77
N ARG A 164 4.83 -12.68 3.09
CA ARG A 164 5.60 -12.57 1.84
C ARG A 164 4.82 -11.89 0.72
N ARG A 165 3.51 -12.17 0.63
CA ARG A 165 2.62 -11.61 -0.38
C ARG A 165 2.22 -10.17 -0.07
N ASP A 166 1.78 -9.90 1.17
CA ASP A 166 1.05 -8.69 1.52
C ASP A 166 1.96 -7.55 1.98
N VAL A 167 3.05 -7.85 2.72
CA VAL A 167 3.92 -6.80 3.28
C VAL A 167 4.55 -5.91 2.20
N PRO A 168 5.06 -6.42 1.07
CA PRO A 168 5.57 -5.55 -0.01
C PRO A 168 4.50 -4.59 -0.56
N ILE A 169 3.27 -5.07 -0.73
CA ILE A 169 2.16 -4.24 -1.25
C ILE A 169 1.77 -3.18 -0.21
N ILE A 170 1.67 -3.56 1.07
CA ILE A 170 1.40 -2.65 2.18
C ILE A 170 2.45 -1.54 2.24
N VAL A 171 3.73 -1.88 2.17
CA VAL A 171 4.84 -0.92 2.20
C VAL A 171 4.79 0.02 0.99
N GLN A 172 4.46 -0.50 -0.19
CA GLN A 172 4.27 0.32 -1.38
C GLN A 172 3.12 1.32 -1.19
N ILE A 173 1.96 0.89 -0.70
CA ILE A 173 0.82 1.77 -0.42
C ILE A 173 1.22 2.86 0.57
N ILE A 174 1.85 2.51 1.70
CA ILE A 174 2.31 3.46 2.72
C ILE A 174 3.30 4.48 2.12
N GLY A 175 4.17 4.06 1.22
CA GLY A 175 5.13 4.92 0.51
C GLY A 175 4.49 5.98 -0.39
N THR A 176 3.23 5.80 -0.78
CA THR A 176 2.47 6.78 -1.58
C THR A 176 1.80 7.86 -0.74
N PHE A 177 1.79 7.72 0.59
CA PHE A 177 1.15 8.68 1.48
C PHE A 177 1.77 10.08 1.35
N ARG A 178 0.92 11.09 1.20
CA ARG A 178 1.30 12.51 1.07
C ARG A 178 0.43 13.35 1.98
N PRO A 179 0.94 13.85 3.12
CA PRO A 179 0.19 14.80 3.93
C PRO A 179 0.03 16.11 3.16
N THR A 180 -1.15 16.72 3.27
CA THR A 180 -1.36 18.07 2.77
C THR A 180 -0.80 19.04 3.80
N THR A 181 0.26 19.73 3.45
CA THR A 181 0.78 20.86 4.23
C THR A 181 -0.07 22.08 3.89
N ASN A 182 -1.15 22.31 4.64
CA ASN A 182 -1.76 23.63 4.62
C ASN A 182 -0.78 24.57 5.34
N THR A 183 -0.03 25.32 4.57
CA THR A 183 0.63 26.53 5.07
C THR A 183 -0.51 27.49 5.44
N LEU A 184 -0.79 27.65 6.74
CA LEU A 184 -1.63 28.71 7.27
C LEU A 184 -0.86 30.02 7.18
#